data_45f6cbaaf1517dcbb8111832f0e3ef3b
#
_entry.id   45f6cbaaf1517dcbb8111832f0e3ef3b
#
_cell.length_a   1.000
_cell.length_b   1.000
_cell.length_c   1.000
_cell.angle_alpha   90.00
_cell.angle_beta   90.00
_cell.angle_gamma   90.00
#
_symmetry.space_group_name_H-M   'P 1'
#
loop_
_entity.id
_entity.type
_entity.pdbx_description
1 polymer ?
#
loop_
_entity_poly.entity_id
_entity_poly.type
_entity_poly.pdbx_seq_one_letter_code
_entity_poly.pdbx_strand_id
1 'polypeptide(L)'
;MKAVFADTSYFLALLNQRDPLHPKALVLSRTPQLLLVTTEFVLLELADALNKPPLRHEVTSIFELVKTDPAFRLVSGDTKFLRRGFDLYKKREDKEWQLTDCISFVVMQDEGITEAFTPDRHFEQAGFKALLKE
;
A
#
# COMPACT_ATOMS: atom_id res chain seq x y z
N MET A 1 9.43 13.72 -10.00
CA MET A 1 9.36 12.35 -9.46
C MET A 1 8.00 11.74 -9.78
N LYS A 2 8.00 10.47 -10.14
CA LYS A 2 6.77 9.74 -10.37
C LYS A 2 6.23 9.20 -9.04
N ALA A 3 4.96 9.42 -8.78
CA ALA A 3 4.31 8.89 -7.58
C ALA A 3 3.71 7.50 -7.86
N VAL A 4 3.98 6.56 -6.97
CA VAL A 4 3.45 5.19 -7.03
C VAL A 4 2.88 4.87 -5.65
N PHE A 5 1.73 4.23 -5.60
CA PHE A 5 1.11 3.84 -4.33
C PHE A 5 1.74 2.55 -3.81
N ALA A 6 2.10 2.53 -2.54
CA ALA A 6 2.63 1.34 -1.88
C ALA A 6 1.53 0.69 -1.03
N ASP A 7 1.08 -0.49 -1.45
CA ASP A 7 0.08 -1.29 -0.76
C ASP A 7 0.73 -2.18 0.32
N THR A 8 -0.09 -2.72 1.21
CA THR A 8 0.34 -3.63 2.27
C THR A 8 1.18 -4.79 1.74
N SER A 9 0.78 -5.37 0.61
CA SER A 9 1.47 -6.51 -0.01
C SER A 9 2.93 -6.20 -0.37
N TYR A 10 3.22 -4.95 -0.75
CA TYR A 10 4.59 -4.53 -1.05
C TYR A 10 5.47 -4.59 0.21
N PHE A 11 4.97 -4.04 1.32
CA PHE A 11 5.73 -4.08 2.58
C PHE A 11 5.89 -5.52 3.10
N LEU A 12 4.84 -6.33 2.97
CA LEU A 12 4.91 -7.75 3.34
C LEU A 12 6.00 -8.46 2.54
N ALA A 13 6.06 -8.23 1.23
CA ALA A 13 7.06 -8.84 0.36
C ALA A 13 8.48 -8.37 0.69
N LEU A 14 8.64 -7.09 1.06
CA LEU A 14 9.93 -6.55 1.49
C LEU A 14 10.44 -7.23 2.76
N LEU A 15 9.55 -7.46 3.72
CA LEU A 15 9.92 -7.96 5.05
C LEU A 15 10.03 -9.48 5.12
N ASN A 16 9.42 -10.21 4.18
CA ASN A 16 9.40 -11.66 4.18
C ASN A 16 10.24 -12.22 3.03
N GLN A 17 11.45 -12.70 3.35
CA GLN A 17 12.37 -13.26 2.35
C GLN A 17 11.81 -14.52 1.68
N ARG A 18 10.82 -15.17 2.28
CA ARG A 18 10.17 -16.35 1.73
C ARG A 18 9.01 -16.02 0.78
N ASP A 19 8.60 -14.77 0.74
CA ASP A 19 7.55 -14.34 -0.18
C ASP A 19 8.07 -14.46 -1.62
N PRO A 20 7.34 -15.12 -2.53
CA PRO A 20 7.75 -15.24 -3.94
C PRO A 20 8.00 -13.88 -4.60
N LEU A 21 7.36 -12.83 -4.12
CA LEU A 21 7.51 -11.47 -4.66
C LEU A 21 8.64 -10.67 -4.00
N HIS A 22 9.34 -11.25 -3.02
CA HIS A 22 10.43 -10.56 -2.32
C HIS A 22 11.51 -10.04 -3.27
N PRO A 23 12.04 -10.82 -4.22
CA PRO A 23 13.08 -10.31 -5.14
C PRO A 23 12.59 -9.11 -5.94
N LYS A 24 11.37 -9.15 -6.43
CA LYS A 24 10.80 -8.03 -7.20
C LYS A 24 10.56 -6.81 -6.33
N ALA A 25 10.08 -6.98 -5.12
CA ALA A 25 9.91 -5.89 -4.17
C ALA A 25 11.22 -5.19 -3.88
N LEU A 26 12.32 -5.95 -3.71
CA LEU A 26 13.65 -5.38 -3.52
C LEU A 26 14.09 -4.54 -4.72
N VAL A 27 13.88 -5.03 -5.93
CA VAL A 27 14.21 -4.28 -7.15
C VAL A 27 13.41 -2.97 -7.19
N LEU A 28 12.12 -3.04 -6.93
CA LEU A 28 11.26 -1.86 -6.93
C LEU A 28 11.67 -0.85 -5.84
N SER A 29 12.09 -1.34 -4.68
CA SER A 29 12.53 -0.48 -3.57
C SER A 29 13.79 0.33 -3.90
N ARG A 30 14.56 -0.12 -4.87
CA ARG A 30 15.81 0.51 -5.30
C ARG A 30 15.66 1.35 -6.57
N THR A 31 14.45 1.43 -7.10
CA THR A 31 14.17 2.22 -8.31
C THR A 31 14.28 3.71 -7.98
N PRO A 32 15.15 4.46 -8.68
CA PRO A 32 15.34 5.87 -8.37
C PRO A 32 14.17 6.74 -8.83
N GLN A 33 14.08 7.93 -8.27
CA GLN A 33 13.13 8.97 -8.66
C GLN A 33 11.67 8.56 -8.56
N LEU A 34 11.35 7.70 -7.59
CA LEU A 34 9.98 7.39 -7.22
C LEU A 34 9.62 8.06 -5.90
N LEU A 35 8.41 8.59 -5.82
CA LEU A 35 7.79 8.95 -4.56
C LEU A 35 6.79 7.84 -4.23
N LEU A 36 7.01 7.15 -3.12
CA LEU A 36 6.11 6.10 -2.67
C LEU A 36 5.06 6.72 -1.74
N VAL A 37 3.83 6.71 -2.19
CA VAL A 37 2.71 7.22 -1.41
C VAL A 37 2.00 6.05 -0.74
N THR A 38 1.79 6.14 0.55
CA THR A 38 1.02 5.14 1.31
C THR A 38 0.15 5.85 2.34
N THR A 39 -0.68 5.10 3.06
CA THR A 39 -1.59 5.66 4.06
C THR A 39 -1.36 5.05 5.43
N GLU A 40 -1.82 5.73 6.47
CA GLU A 40 -1.82 5.16 7.82
C GLU A 40 -2.71 3.93 7.92
N PHE A 41 -3.74 3.82 7.07
CA PHE A 41 -4.58 2.62 7.01
C PHE A 41 -3.80 1.40 6.50
N VAL A 42 -2.93 1.59 5.51
CA VAL A 42 -2.04 0.52 5.03
C VAL A 42 -1.07 0.11 6.14
N LEU A 43 -0.49 1.07 6.84
CA LEU A 43 0.44 0.77 7.95
C LEU A 43 -0.25 0.05 9.09
N LEU A 44 -1.51 0.38 9.39
CA LEU A 44 -2.31 -0.32 10.38
C LEU A 44 -2.52 -1.78 9.99
N GLU A 45 -2.90 -2.03 8.75
CA GLU A 45 -3.09 -3.38 8.22
C GLU A 45 -1.78 -4.19 8.29
N LEU A 46 -0.66 -3.56 7.94
CA LEU A 46 0.66 -4.18 8.01
C LEU A 46 1.01 -4.59 9.44
N ALA A 47 0.78 -3.70 10.41
CA ALA A 47 1.06 -3.97 11.81
C ALA A 47 0.23 -5.13 12.33
N ASP A 48 -1.05 -5.19 11.95
CA ASP A 48 -1.93 -6.28 12.36
C ASP A 48 -1.52 -7.60 11.75
N ALA A 49 -1.04 -7.59 10.50
CA ALA A 49 -0.59 -8.80 9.81
C ALA A 49 0.69 -9.38 10.41
N LEU A 50 1.58 -8.54 10.93
CA LEU A 50 2.92 -8.92 11.41
C LEU A 50 3.10 -8.62 12.89
N ASN A 51 2.07 -8.88 13.70
CA ASN A 51 2.06 -8.51 15.11
C ASN A 51 2.87 -9.41 16.03
N LYS A 52 3.44 -10.52 15.52
CA LYS A 52 4.22 -11.45 16.35
C LYS A 52 5.71 -11.15 16.29
N PRO A 53 6.44 -11.22 17.44
CA PRO A 53 7.89 -11.12 17.41
C PRO A 53 8.52 -12.22 16.54
N PRO A 54 9.64 -11.96 15.87
CA PRO A 54 10.40 -10.71 15.84
C PRO A 54 9.89 -9.69 14.81
N LEU A 55 8.87 -10.01 14.02
CA LEU A 55 8.40 -9.14 12.92
C LEU A 55 7.82 -7.81 13.40
N ARG A 56 7.32 -7.75 14.64
CA ARG A 56 6.86 -6.49 15.23
C ARG A 56 7.93 -5.40 15.15
N HIS A 57 9.19 -5.78 15.40
CA HIS A 57 10.30 -4.83 15.35
C HIS A 57 10.51 -4.32 13.90
N GLU A 58 10.42 -5.21 12.92
CA GLU A 58 10.54 -4.84 11.51
C GLU A 58 9.46 -3.85 11.10
N VAL A 59 8.22 -4.05 11.56
CA VAL A 59 7.10 -3.14 11.29
C VAL A 59 7.39 -1.75 11.88
N THR A 60 7.91 -1.70 13.09
CA THR A 60 8.31 -0.43 13.73
C THR A 60 9.32 0.32 12.87
N SER A 61 10.30 -0.39 12.31
CA SER A 61 11.30 0.20 11.43
C SER A 61 10.68 0.76 10.16
N ILE A 62 9.70 0.06 9.58
CA ILE A 62 8.98 0.56 8.39
C ILE A 62 8.20 1.83 8.72
N PHE A 63 7.52 1.89 9.88
CA PHE A 63 6.81 3.09 10.30
C PHE A 63 7.74 4.30 10.38
N GLU A 64 8.91 4.12 10.99
CA GLU A 64 9.90 5.21 11.10
C GLU A 64 10.44 5.62 9.73
N LEU A 65 10.73 4.66 8.87
CA LEU A 65 11.20 4.91 7.51
C LEU A 65 10.18 5.75 6.72
N VAL A 66 8.93 5.33 6.72
CA VAL A 66 7.86 6.00 5.96
C VAL A 66 7.65 7.43 6.45
N LYS A 67 7.81 7.68 7.75
CA LYS A 67 7.64 9.00 8.34
C LYS A 67 8.80 9.95 8.06
N THR A 68 10.02 9.43 7.89
CA THR A 68 11.24 10.25 7.90
C THR A 68 11.96 10.31 6.56
N ASP A 69 11.81 9.29 5.71
CA ASP A 69 12.51 9.22 4.43
C ASP A 69 11.76 10.07 3.38
N PRO A 70 12.43 11.03 2.73
CA PRO A 70 11.78 11.88 1.72
C PRO A 70 11.31 11.12 0.48
N ALA A 71 11.73 9.86 0.28
CA ALA A 71 11.21 9.00 -0.79
C ALA A 71 9.78 8.53 -0.53
N PHE A 72 9.26 8.75 0.68
CA PHE A 72 7.90 8.39 1.05
C PHE A 72 7.04 9.62 1.34
N ARG A 73 5.76 9.49 1.02
CA ARG A 73 4.73 10.42 1.46
C ARG A 73 3.65 9.63 2.17
N LEU A 74 3.46 9.90 3.45
CA LEU A 74 2.45 9.26 4.28
C LEU A 74 1.17 10.10 4.30
N VAL A 75 0.08 9.54 3.79
CA VAL A 75 -1.23 10.15 3.86
C VAL A 75 -1.86 9.83 5.21
N SER A 76 -2.28 10.87 5.91
CA SER A 76 -2.85 10.75 7.25
C SER A 76 -4.14 9.92 7.24
N GLY A 77 -4.38 9.18 8.33
CA GLY A 77 -5.57 8.36 8.54
C GLY A 77 -6.80 9.19 8.84
N ASP A 78 -7.14 10.07 7.93
CA ASP A 78 -8.20 11.05 8.08
C ASP A 78 -9.58 10.41 7.96
N THR A 79 -10.53 10.86 8.79
CA THR A 79 -11.90 10.37 8.78
C THR A 79 -12.55 10.49 7.40
N LYS A 80 -12.22 11.54 6.65
CA LYS A 80 -12.79 11.73 5.30
C LYS A 80 -12.45 10.58 4.37
N PHE A 81 -11.24 10.03 4.45
CA PHE A 81 -10.84 8.90 3.61
C PHE A 81 -11.53 7.61 4.03
N LEU A 82 -11.69 7.40 5.34
CA LEU A 82 -12.44 6.26 5.84
C LEU A 82 -13.88 6.30 5.31
N ARG A 83 -14.54 7.45 5.41
CA ARG A 83 -15.93 7.60 4.95
C ARG A 83 -16.07 7.44 3.45
N ARG A 84 -15.20 8.04 2.68
CA ARG A 84 -15.23 7.93 1.21
C ARG A 84 -14.91 6.52 0.75
N GLY A 85 -13.96 5.86 1.41
CA GLY A 85 -13.65 4.46 1.14
C GLY A 85 -14.84 3.56 1.46
N PHE A 86 -15.54 3.83 2.56
CA PHE A 86 -16.73 3.08 2.93
C PHE A 86 -17.88 3.30 1.93
N ASP A 87 -18.04 4.51 1.41
CA ASP A 87 -19.03 4.78 0.36
C ASP A 87 -18.76 3.95 -0.89
N LEU A 88 -17.50 3.86 -1.30
CA LEU A 88 -17.10 3.02 -2.44
C LEU A 88 -17.35 1.53 -2.13
N TYR A 89 -17.00 1.10 -0.93
CA TYR A 89 -17.23 -0.26 -0.47
C TYR A 89 -18.72 -0.65 -0.59
N LYS A 90 -19.62 0.23 -0.17
CA LYS A 90 -21.07 0.02 -0.28
C LYS A 90 -21.55 -0.02 -1.72
N LYS A 91 -21.01 0.85 -2.57
CA LYS A 91 -21.41 0.95 -3.97
C LYS A 91 -21.01 -0.28 -4.79
N ARG A 92 -19.95 -0.94 -4.39
CA ARG A 92 -19.40 -2.05 -5.17
C ARG A 92 -19.57 -3.37 -4.41
N GLU A 93 -20.80 -3.69 -4.09
CA GLU A 93 -21.17 -4.97 -3.47
C GLU A 93 -20.87 -6.16 -4.39
N ASP A 94 -20.69 -5.91 -5.68
CA ASP A 94 -20.30 -6.91 -6.68
C ASP A 94 -18.82 -7.32 -6.57
N LYS A 95 -18.02 -6.62 -5.77
CA LYS A 95 -16.58 -6.85 -5.64
C LYS A 95 -16.23 -7.43 -4.28
N GLU A 96 -15.10 -8.13 -4.23
CA GLU A 96 -14.53 -8.65 -2.99
C GLU A 96 -13.47 -7.70 -2.42
N TRP A 97 -13.52 -6.44 -2.79
CA TRP A 97 -12.57 -5.43 -2.31
C TRP A 97 -12.70 -5.26 -0.79
N GLN A 98 -11.56 -5.29 -0.10
CA GLN A 98 -11.54 -4.95 1.31
C GLN A 98 -11.71 -3.44 1.48
N LEU A 99 -12.14 -3.02 2.67
CA LEU A 99 -12.31 -1.60 2.95
C LEU A 99 -10.98 -0.84 2.78
N THR A 100 -9.88 -1.44 3.21
CA THR A 100 -8.55 -0.84 3.01
C THR A 100 -8.25 -0.62 1.54
N ASP A 101 -8.62 -1.56 0.66
CA ASP A 101 -8.48 -1.39 -0.80
C ASP A 101 -9.27 -0.16 -1.27
N CYS A 102 -10.52 -0.06 -0.85
CA CYS A 102 -11.40 1.04 -1.24
C CYS A 102 -10.84 2.40 -0.81
N ILE A 103 -10.29 2.46 0.39
CA ILE A 103 -9.63 3.68 0.89
C ILE A 103 -8.41 4.00 0.02
N SER A 104 -7.60 3.00 -0.30
CA SER A 104 -6.42 3.18 -1.17
C SER A 104 -6.84 3.71 -2.54
N PHE A 105 -7.91 3.17 -3.13
CA PHE A 105 -8.41 3.63 -4.44
C PHE A 105 -8.84 5.09 -4.40
N VAL A 106 -9.52 5.51 -3.34
CA VAL A 106 -9.92 6.91 -3.16
C VAL A 106 -8.69 7.82 -3.08
N VAL A 107 -7.69 7.44 -2.29
CA VAL A 107 -6.46 8.22 -2.14
C VAL A 107 -5.72 8.31 -3.47
N MET A 108 -5.60 7.20 -4.19
CA MET A 108 -4.93 7.18 -5.50
C MET A 108 -5.62 8.11 -6.48
N GLN A 109 -6.94 8.10 -6.53
CA GLN A 109 -7.69 9.00 -7.40
C GLN A 109 -7.47 10.47 -7.05
N ASP A 110 -7.53 10.81 -5.77
CA ASP A 110 -7.30 12.18 -5.31
C ASP A 110 -5.91 12.69 -5.67
N GLU A 111 -4.91 11.81 -5.59
CA GLU A 111 -3.50 12.16 -5.84
C GLU A 111 -3.13 12.05 -7.32
N GLY A 112 -4.02 11.56 -8.17
CA GLY A 112 -3.73 11.32 -9.58
C GLY A 112 -2.73 10.19 -9.81
N ILE A 113 -2.67 9.21 -8.89
CA ILE A 113 -1.76 8.08 -8.96
C ILE A 113 -2.44 6.95 -9.72
N THR A 114 -1.77 6.39 -10.74
CA THR A 114 -2.34 5.36 -11.60
C THR A 114 -1.67 4.00 -11.43
N GLU A 115 -0.53 3.94 -10.74
CA GLU A 115 0.25 2.71 -10.56
C GLU A 115 0.47 2.41 -9.10
N ALA A 116 0.47 1.13 -8.74
CA ALA A 116 0.66 0.68 -7.36
C ALA A 116 1.63 -0.48 -7.27
N PHE A 117 2.45 -0.48 -6.22
CA PHE A 117 3.26 -1.64 -5.85
C PHE A 117 2.35 -2.62 -5.10
N THR A 118 1.72 -3.48 -5.85
CA THR A 118 0.80 -4.51 -5.38
C THR A 118 0.69 -5.61 -6.42
N PRO A 119 0.50 -6.88 -6.02
CA PRO A 119 0.16 -7.96 -6.94
C PRO A 119 -1.34 -8.10 -7.13
N ASP A 120 -2.14 -7.34 -6.39
CA ASP A 120 -3.55 -7.60 -6.21
C ASP A 120 -4.36 -7.15 -7.44
N ARG A 121 -5.11 -8.12 -8.00
CA ARG A 121 -6.02 -7.87 -9.12
C ARG A 121 -7.13 -6.86 -8.77
N HIS A 122 -7.42 -6.65 -7.49
CA HIS A 122 -8.42 -5.68 -7.07
C HIS A 122 -8.06 -4.28 -7.54
N PHE A 123 -6.77 -3.94 -7.53
CA PHE A 123 -6.30 -2.66 -8.06
C PHE A 123 -6.52 -2.57 -9.57
N GLU A 124 -6.30 -3.65 -10.29
CA GLU A 124 -6.58 -3.69 -11.73
C GLU A 124 -8.07 -3.54 -12.03
N GLN A 125 -8.91 -4.20 -11.26
CA GLN A 125 -10.37 -4.07 -11.39
C GLN A 125 -10.83 -2.63 -11.16
N ALA A 126 -10.13 -1.89 -10.31
CA ALA A 126 -10.43 -0.48 -10.03
C ALA A 126 -9.84 0.48 -11.06
N GLY A 127 -9.10 -0.03 -12.07
CA GLY A 127 -8.55 0.77 -13.16
C GLY A 127 -7.11 1.20 -12.97
N PHE A 128 -6.40 0.64 -11.99
CA PHE A 128 -5.00 0.95 -11.72
C PHE A 128 -4.08 -0.14 -12.27
N LYS A 129 -2.80 0.19 -12.43
CA LYS A 129 -1.79 -0.77 -12.86
C LYS A 129 -1.10 -1.38 -11.64
N ALA A 130 -1.13 -2.70 -11.54
CA ALA A 130 -0.44 -3.44 -10.47
C ALA A 130 0.98 -3.80 -10.96
N LEU A 131 2.00 -3.31 -10.27
CA LEU A 131 3.40 -3.44 -10.70
C LEU A 131 4.15 -4.59 -10.03
N LEU A 132 3.63 -5.13 -8.93
CA LEU A 132 4.30 -6.17 -8.16
C LEU A 132 3.80 -7.55 -8.58
N LYS A 133 4.14 -7.97 -9.80
CA LYS A 133 3.78 -9.28 -10.35
C LYS A 133 5.02 -10.10 -10.66
N GLU A 134 4.89 -11.41 -10.55
CA GLU A 134 5.96 -12.33 -10.94
C GLU A 134 6.30 -12.23 -12.42
#